data_6a76bf425ecfb0c57a5cd55aadb2b7fe
#
_entry.id   6a76bf425ecfb0c57a5cd55aadb2b7fe
#
_cell.length_a   1.000
_cell.length_b   1.000
_cell.length_c   1.000
_cell.angle_alpha   90.00
_cell.angle_beta   90.00
_cell.angle_gamma   90.00
#
_symmetry.space_group_name_H-M   'P 1'
#
loop_
_entity.id
_entity.type
_entity.pdbx_description
1 polymer ?
#
loop_
_entity_poly.entity_id
_entity_poly.type
_entity_poly.pdbx_seq_one_letter_code
_entity_poly.pdbx_strand_id
1 'polypeptide(L)'
;MTVPGRGLIVAGLAVAWCGSMSTAVARDMSGQSAHARDPRGAWLVALAGQAGVQAAPRDTGLRARGVVTDSATRGPLGVDSLAQPPAPLVPTPAVVRGLYVNRWAAIGTKVWQLIALAKTTEVNALVIDVKDDRGYVLYRSRVPLAHEIGADTIQPLTGAHLRALLDTMRVHGIYPIARIVVAKDPLLAQRRPDWAIRRRADPRLPWHDRQGRPWLDANQRGVWQYAVDLAREAVSLGFSEVQFDYVRFPDDKRLMTEATFPRANGRLRAQVIREQLAFARAALAPLRVPVTADVFGLTASDTTDMGIGQRWEMFADQVDVVLPMSYPSHYAKGTYNLADPNAHPYAVIDHTLKDAKRRSAKVAGAAAIRPWYQDFTLGPPHYGVAEVRAQIQAGYDNGIMGWLLWNPGSRYAGAELMPRPVSHHAP
;
A
#
# COMPACT_ATOMS: atom_id res chain seq x y z
N MET A 1 23.18 24.38 42.97
CA MET A 1 21.72 24.45 42.71
C MET A 1 21.49 23.80 41.35
N THR A 2 21.16 22.53 41.37
CA THR A 2 20.96 21.65 40.20
C THR A 2 19.46 21.52 39.97
N VAL A 3 18.99 21.89 38.81
CA VAL A 3 17.61 21.74 38.37
C VAL A 3 17.47 20.36 37.72
N PRO A 4 16.55 19.49 38.12
CA PRO A 4 16.36 18.20 37.47
C PRO A 4 15.49 18.37 36.21
N GLY A 5 16.00 17.86 35.10
CA GLY A 5 15.28 17.76 33.85
C GLY A 5 14.07 16.82 33.96
N ARG A 6 12.89 17.32 33.64
CA ARG A 6 11.68 16.54 33.51
C ARG A 6 11.72 15.81 32.17
N GLY A 7 12.01 14.51 32.22
CA GLY A 7 11.79 13.61 31.10
C GLY A 7 10.28 13.48 30.84
N LEU A 8 9.85 13.85 29.64
CA LEU A 8 8.50 13.63 29.16
C LEU A 8 8.33 12.13 28.89
N ILE A 9 7.65 11.43 29.78
CA ILE A 9 7.14 10.08 29.51
C ILE A 9 5.93 10.25 28.60
N VAL A 10 6.12 10.16 27.30
CA VAL A 10 5.01 10.02 26.35
C VAL A 10 4.51 8.59 26.47
N ALA A 11 3.42 8.41 27.22
CA ALA A 11 2.73 7.13 27.33
C ALA A 11 2.22 6.72 25.93
N GLY A 12 2.85 5.68 25.38
CA GLY A 12 2.51 5.14 24.07
C GLY A 12 1.15 4.44 24.06
N LEU A 13 0.13 5.14 23.64
CA LEU A 13 -1.10 4.57 23.08
C LEU A 13 -1.05 4.77 21.55
N ALA A 14 -0.22 3.98 20.89
CA ALA A 14 -0.21 3.92 19.44
C ALA A 14 -1.44 3.14 18.97
N VAL A 15 -2.24 3.81 18.24
CA VAL A 15 -3.54 3.48 17.72
C VAL A 15 -3.50 2.25 16.81
N ALA A 16 -4.11 1.19 17.26
CA ALA A 16 -4.38 -0.01 16.50
C ALA A 16 -5.67 0.14 15.68
N TRP A 17 -5.66 0.83 14.56
CA TRP A 17 -6.92 1.04 13.84
C TRP A 17 -6.86 1.08 12.31
N CYS A 18 -5.73 0.84 11.70
CA CYS A 18 -5.68 0.75 10.22
C CYS A 18 -6.35 -0.51 9.63
N GLY A 19 -6.72 -1.46 10.46
CA GLY A 19 -7.25 -2.76 10.00
C GLY A 19 -8.77 -2.93 9.99
N SER A 20 -9.54 -2.08 10.69
CA SER A 20 -10.99 -2.26 10.81
C SER A 20 -11.82 -1.59 9.70
N MET A 21 -11.24 -0.75 8.88
CA MET A 21 -11.99 -0.02 7.85
C MET A 21 -12.36 -0.85 6.62
N SER A 22 -11.64 -1.94 6.32
CA SER A 22 -11.97 -2.79 5.15
C SER A 22 -13.25 -3.61 5.32
N THR A 23 -13.71 -3.84 6.54
CA THR A 23 -14.93 -4.64 6.79
C THR A 23 -16.22 -3.83 6.80
N ALA A 24 -16.18 -2.53 7.07
CA ALA A 24 -17.37 -1.68 7.07
C ALA A 24 -17.89 -1.39 5.65
N VAL A 25 -17.02 -1.38 4.64
CA VAL A 25 -17.39 -1.07 3.25
C VAL A 25 -18.07 -2.26 2.55
N ALA A 26 -17.88 -3.49 3.04
CA ALA A 26 -18.51 -4.68 2.45
C ALA A 26 -20.00 -4.85 2.87
N ARG A 27 -20.48 -4.14 3.88
CA ARG A 27 -21.86 -4.26 4.37
C ARG A 27 -22.88 -3.35 3.70
N ASP A 28 -22.45 -2.35 2.95
CA ASP A 28 -23.37 -1.35 2.34
C ASP A 28 -23.76 -1.65 0.89
N MET A 29 -23.38 -2.81 0.35
CA MET A 29 -23.75 -3.23 -1.02
C MET A 29 -24.89 -4.23 -1.11
N SER A 30 -25.55 -4.57 0.00
CA SER A 30 -26.74 -5.43 0.00
C SER A 30 -27.92 -4.75 0.72
N GLY A 31 -28.35 -3.63 0.18
CA GLY A 31 -29.64 -3.05 0.58
C GLY A 31 -30.78 -3.76 -0.12
N GLN A 32 -31.42 -4.68 0.54
CA GLN A 32 -32.88 -4.76 0.71
C GLN A 32 -33.30 -6.04 1.47
N SER A 33 -34.22 -5.78 2.37
CA SER A 33 -35.23 -6.61 3.05
C SER A 33 -34.90 -7.29 4.38
N ALA A 34 -35.49 -6.65 5.41
CA ALA A 34 -36.43 -7.16 6.43
C ALA A 34 -36.01 -8.28 7.40
N HIS A 35 -35.88 -7.82 8.66
CA HIS A 35 -36.25 -8.44 9.95
C HIS A 35 -36.40 -9.96 10.12
N ALA A 36 -35.52 -10.52 10.97
CA ALA A 36 -35.91 -11.29 12.18
C ALA A 36 -34.68 -11.53 13.05
N ARG A 37 -34.76 -11.20 14.34
CA ARG A 37 -33.76 -11.52 15.37
C ARG A 37 -33.95 -12.94 15.85
N ASP A 38 -32.87 -13.73 15.93
CA ASP A 38 -32.77 -14.91 16.79
C ASP A 38 -31.39 -14.90 17.49
N PRO A 39 -31.31 -15.10 18.81
CA PRO A 39 -30.09 -14.90 19.59
C PRO A 39 -29.33 -16.20 19.89
N ARG A 40 -29.08 -17.07 18.94
CA ARG A 40 -28.21 -18.24 19.13
C ARG A 40 -27.32 -18.46 17.89
N GLY A 41 -26.09 -18.03 17.99
CA GLY A 41 -25.13 -18.18 16.91
C GLY A 41 -24.72 -19.62 16.63
N ALA A 42 -25.03 -20.09 15.44
CA ALA A 42 -24.33 -21.18 14.77
C ALA A 42 -24.37 -20.93 13.27
N TRP A 43 -23.20 -20.83 12.63
CA TRP A 43 -23.11 -20.70 11.18
C TRP A 43 -23.10 -22.06 10.55
N LEU A 44 -24.22 -22.45 9.93
CA LEU A 44 -24.33 -23.62 9.04
C LEU A 44 -24.18 -23.13 7.60
N VAL A 45 -23.17 -23.64 6.92
CA VAL A 45 -22.97 -23.49 5.46
C VAL A 45 -23.83 -24.54 4.80
N ALA A 46 -24.86 -24.15 4.06
CA ALA A 46 -25.65 -25.04 3.20
C ALA A 46 -24.96 -25.16 1.83
N LEU A 47 -24.50 -26.36 1.53
CA LEU A 47 -24.17 -26.83 0.20
C LEU A 47 -25.47 -27.35 -0.45
N ALA A 48 -25.84 -26.79 -1.58
CA ALA A 48 -26.83 -27.41 -2.49
C ALA A 48 -26.08 -27.93 -3.70
N GLY A 49 -26.25 -29.19 -3.90
CA GLY A 49 -25.63 -30.04 -4.89
C GLY A 49 -26.54 -30.36 -6.08
N GLN A 50 -26.04 -31.31 -6.88
CA GLN A 50 -26.56 -32.07 -8.02
C GLN A 50 -26.29 -31.42 -9.39
N ALA A 51 -25.84 -32.10 -10.43
CA ALA A 51 -25.86 -33.50 -10.86
C ALA A 51 -24.65 -33.70 -11.79
N GLY A 52 -23.93 -34.75 -11.82
CA GLY A 52 -24.17 -36.07 -12.30
C GLY A 52 -23.97 -36.21 -13.81
N VAL A 53 -22.86 -36.83 -14.31
CA VAL A 53 -22.85 -37.66 -15.53
C VAL A 53 -21.50 -38.41 -15.65
N GLN A 54 -21.62 -39.72 -15.57
CA GLN A 54 -21.00 -40.86 -16.26
C GLN A 54 -19.48 -40.94 -16.54
N ALA A 55 -18.92 -42.01 -16.04
CA ALA A 55 -17.62 -42.61 -16.36
C ALA A 55 -17.72 -43.55 -17.56
N ALA A 56 -16.59 -43.63 -18.35
CA ALA A 56 -16.11 -44.85 -19.03
C ALA A 56 -14.84 -44.54 -19.85
N PRO A 57 -14.07 -45.54 -20.28
CA PRO A 57 -13.36 -46.51 -19.47
C PRO A 57 -11.81 -46.41 -19.66
N ARG A 58 -11.09 -47.18 -18.86
CA ARG A 58 -9.63 -47.42 -18.91
C ARG A 58 -9.22 -48.13 -20.21
N ASP A 59 -8.10 -47.73 -20.81
CA ASP A 59 -7.31 -48.64 -21.62
C ASP A 59 -5.85 -48.62 -21.20
N THR A 60 -5.33 -49.80 -21.01
CA THR A 60 -4.00 -50.15 -20.54
C THR A 60 -3.08 -50.41 -21.76
N GLY A 61 -1.97 -49.70 -21.82
CA GLY A 61 -0.95 -49.95 -22.89
C GLY A 61 0.46 -49.59 -22.45
N LEU A 62 1.12 -50.51 -21.79
CA LEU A 62 2.56 -50.50 -21.55
C LEU A 62 3.32 -50.63 -22.90
N ARG A 63 4.27 -49.70 -23.18
CA ARG A 63 5.54 -50.05 -23.84
C ARG A 63 6.65 -49.10 -23.44
N ALA A 64 7.64 -49.67 -22.81
CA ALA A 64 8.96 -49.09 -22.58
C ALA A 64 9.75 -49.03 -23.87
N ARG A 65 10.56 -47.97 -24.05
CA ARG A 65 11.93 -47.96 -24.58
C ARG A 65 12.41 -46.54 -24.83
N GLY A 66 13.62 -46.29 -24.35
CA GLY A 66 14.57 -45.36 -24.94
C GLY A 66 15.17 -44.35 -23.99
N VAL A 67 16.21 -44.77 -23.24
CA VAL A 67 17.14 -43.86 -22.57
C VAL A 67 17.94 -43.17 -23.67
N VAL A 68 17.81 -41.85 -23.78
CA VAL A 68 18.80 -41.00 -24.47
C VAL A 68 19.25 -39.97 -23.42
N THR A 69 20.46 -40.19 -22.93
CA THR A 69 21.23 -39.23 -22.15
C THR A 69 21.71 -38.15 -23.14
N ASP A 70 21.15 -36.95 -22.98
CA ASP A 70 21.79 -35.77 -23.55
C ASP A 70 21.97 -34.72 -22.42
N SER A 71 23.19 -34.71 -21.92
CA SER A 71 23.69 -33.73 -20.93
C SER A 71 23.99 -32.43 -21.65
N ALA A 72 22.95 -31.59 -21.86
CA ALA A 72 23.16 -30.20 -22.21
C ALA A 72 23.13 -29.35 -20.94
N THR A 73 24.28 -29.01 -20.42
CA THR A 73 24.54 -27.95 -19.47
C THR A 73 23.87 -26.68 -19.95
N ARG A 74 22.68 -26.38 -19.42
CA ARG A 74 22.10 -25.03 -19.51
C ARG A 74 22.90 -24.16 -18.56
N GLY A 75 23.81 -23.38 -19.11
CA GLY A 75 24.42 -22.23 -18.46
C GLY A 75 23.36 -21.23 -17.97
N PRO A 76 23.70 -20.33 -17.05
CA PRO A 76 22.76 -19.37 -16.52
C PRO A 76 22.17 -18.56 -17.69
N LEU A 77 20.84 -18.48 -17.75
CA LEU A 77 20.13 -17.67 -18.72
C LEU A 77 20.70 -16.25 -18.65
N GLY A 78 21.37 -15.85 -19.73
CA GLY A 78 22.01 -14.56 -19.85
C GLY A 78 21.04 -13.44 -19.56
N VAL A 79 21.45 -12.55 -18.68
CA VAL A 79 20.79 -11.26 -18.35
C VAL A 79 21.01 -10.23 -19.47
N ASP A 80 21.09 -10.66 -20.72
CA ASP A 80 21.31 -9.78 -21.87
C ASP A 80 20.13 -9.81 -22.82
N SER A 81 19.32 -8.85 -22.68
CA SER A 81 18.38 -8.14 -23.54
C SER A 81 17.19 -7.62 -22.75
N LEU A 82 17.45 -6.81 -21.75
CA LEU A 82 16.43 -5.87 -21.31
C LEU A 82 16.37 -4.79 -22.38
N ALA A 83 15.46 -4.95 -23.35
CA ALA A 83 15.05 -3.84 -24.18
C ALA A 83 14.82 -2.62 -23.27
N GLN A 84 15.26 -1.44 -23.70
CA GLN A 84 15.03 -0.22 -22.92
C GLN A 84 13.59 -0.22 -22.40
N PRO A 85 13.39 0.04 -21.09
CA PRO A 85 12.03 0.05 -20.57
C PRO A 85 11.20 1.03 -21.40
N PRO A 86 9.95 0.70 -21.71
CA PRO A 86 9.07 1.63 -22.42
C PRO A 86 9.04 2.94 -21.64
N ALA A 87 9.08 4.07 -22.37
CA ALA A 87 8.95 5.38 -21.74
C ALA A 87 7.66 5.43 -20.90
N PRO A 88 7.64 6.09 -19.73
CA PRO A 88 6.41 6.25 -18.97
C PRO A 88 5.30 6.79 -19.87
N LEU A 89 4.10 6.23 -19.78
CA LEU A 89 2.97 6.66 -20.60
C LEU A 89 2.57 8.11 -20.30
N VAL A 90 2.73 8.52 -19.03
CA VAL A 90 2.50 9.89 -18.57
C VAL A 90 3.75 10.37 -17.87
N PRO A 91 4.37 11.47 -18.32
CA PRO A 91 5.51 12.07 -17.64
C PRO A 91 5.16 12.46 -16.20
N THR A 92 6.14 12.36 -15.30
CA THR A 92 5.96 12.77 -13.91
C THR A 92 5.64 14.26 -13.83
N PRO A 93 4.46 14.65 -13.29
CA PRO A 93 4.11 16.05 -13.11
C PRO A 93 5.08 16.75 -12.15
N ALA A 94 5.37 18.04 -12.35
CA ALA A 94 6.16 18.83 -11.42
C ALA A 94 5.56 18.85 -10.00
N VAL A 95 4.23 18.82 -9.93
CA VAL A 95 3.46 18.70 -8.68
C VAL A 95 2.43 17.59 -8.86
N VAL A 96 2.48 16.56 -8.02
CA VAL A 96 1.53 15.45 -8.04
C VAL A 96 0.44 15.70 -7.01
N ARG A 97 -0.82 15.72 -7.46
CA ARG A 97 -2.03 15.81 -6.63
C ARG A 97 -2.94 14.65 -6.99
N GLY A 98 -3.09 13.70 -6.07
CA GLY A 98 -3.68 12.41 -6.41
C GLY A 98 -4.80 11.95 -5.49
N LEU A 99 -5.61 11.04 -6.02
CA LEU A 99 -6.67 10.35 -5.29
C LEU A 99 -6.36 8.86 -5.19
N TYR A 100 -6.62 8.27 -4.03
CA TYR A 100 -6.54 6.83 -3.85
C TYR A 100 -7.70 6.11 -4.52
N VAL A 101 -7.39 5.04 -5.21
CA VAL A 101 -8.33 4.17 -5.92
C VAL A 101 -8.12 2.73 -5.44
N ASN A 102 -8.98 2.27 -4.56
CA ASN A 102 -8.91 0.88 -4.12
C ASN A 102 -9.20 -0.08 -5.28
N ARG A 103 -8.78 -1.34 -5.13
CA ARG A 103 -8.91 -2.36 -6.17
C ARG A 103 -10.35 -2.50 -6.70
N TRP A 104 -11.36 -2.43 -5.83
CA TRP A 104 -12.76 -2.56 -6.24
C TRP A 104 -13.27 -1.35 -7.04
N ALA A 105 -12.82 -0.15 -6.67
CA ALA A 105 -13.11 1.06 -7.44
C ALA A 105 -12.46 1.01 -8.83
N ALA A 106 -11.24 0.45 -8.92
CA ALA A 106 -10.52 0.29 -10.19
C ALA A 106 -11.17 -0.74 -11.13
N ILE A 107 -11.73 -1.82 -10.58
CA ILE A 107 -12.45 -2.85 -11.36
C ILE A 107 -13.83 -2.34 -11.81
N GLY A 108 -14.50 -1.55 -10.98
CA GLY A 108 -15.86 -1.07 -11.22
C GLY A 108 -15.94 0.21 -12.04
N THR A 109 -17.12 0.83 -11.98
CA THR A 109 -17.39 2.09 -12.70
C THR A 109 -16.82 3.33 -12.00
N LYS A 110 -16.44 3.21 -10.73
CA LYS A 110 -16.01 4.34 -9.92
C LYS A 110 -14.72 4.99 -10.43
N VAL A 111 -13.78 4.23 -10.95
CA VAL A 111 -12.54 4.78 -11.51
C VAL A 111 -12.82 5.78 -12.64
N TRP A 112 -13.85 5.55 -13.44
CA TRP A 112 -14.24 6.48 -14.52
C TRP A 112 -14.81 7.78 -13.97
N GLN A 113 -15.53 7.75 -12.84
CA GLN A 113 -15.98 8.95 -12.14
C GLN A 113 -14.79 9.74 -11.59
N LEU A 114 -13.77 9.05 -11.06
CA LEU A 114 -12.55 9.69 -10.57
C LEU A 114 -11.70 10.29 -11.71
N ILE A 115 -11.65 9.64 -12.85
CA ILE A 115 -11.07 10.22 -14.07
C ILE A 115 -11.83 11.48 -14.50
N ALA A 116 -13.17 11.44 -14.48
CA ALA A 116 -13.98 12.63 -14.78
C ALA A 116 -13.72 13.77 -13.78
N LEU A 117 -13.60 13.46 -12.50
CA LEU A 117 -13.26 14.43 -11.45
C LEU A 117 -11.86 15.03 -11.68
N ALA A 118 -10.86 14.21 -11.99
CA ALA A 118 -9.50 14.68 -12.28
C ALA A 118 -9.44 15.59 -13.53
N LYS A 119 -10.34 15.39 -14.51
CA LYS A 119 -10.40 16.26 -15.70
C LYS A 119 -10.86 17.68 -15.40
N THR A 120 -11.63 17.88 -14.34
CA THR A 120 -12.26 19.16 -13.99
C THR A 120 -11.64 19.85 -12.79
N THR A 121 -10.73 19.16 -12.06
CA THR A 121 -10.12 19.66 -10.83
C THR A 121 -8.60 19.71 -10.92
N GLU A 122 -7.95 20.19 -9.84
CA GLU A 122 -6.50 20.23 -9.69
C GLU A 122 -5.84 18.86 -9.58
N VAL A 123 -6.63 17.77 -9.46
CA VAL A 123 -6.15 16.40 -9.42
C VAL A 123 -5.52 16.00 -10.75
N ASN A 124 -4.32 15.47 -10.71
CA ASN A 124 -3.58 15.03 -11.90
C ASN A 124 -3.01 13.61 -11.76
N ALA A 125 -3.34 12.89 -10.69
CA ALA A 125 -2.85 11.54 -10.45
C ALA A 125 -3.93 10.64 -9.83
N LEU A 126 -3.87 9.34 -10.12
CA LEU A 126 -4.61 8.30 -9.42
C LEU A 126 -3.66 7.25 -8.89
N VAL A 127 -3.75 6.99 -7.58
CA VAL A 127 -2.99 5.94 -6.89
C VAL A 127 -3.85 4.69 -6.83
N ILE A 128 -3.51 3.70 -7.65
CA ILE A 128 -4.35 2.52 -7.86
C ILE A 128 -3.73 1.31 -7.16
N ASP A 129 -4.52 0.58 -6.39
CA ASP A 129 -4.10 -0.69 -5.79
C ASP A 129 -3.80 -1.72 -6.88
N VAL A 130 -2.53 -1.91 -7.20
CA VAL A 130 -2.05 -3.04 -8.01
C VAL A 130 -2.03 -4.31 -7.18
N LYS A 131 -1.62 -4.23 -5.91
CA LYS A 131 -1.79 -5.31 -4.92
C LYS A 131 -2.33 -4.73 -3.61
N ASP A 132 -3.49 -5.23 -3.19
CA ASP A 132 -4.17 -4.77 -1.98
C ASP A 132 -3.63 -5.41 -0.69
N ASP A 133 -4.17 -5.01 0.48
CA ASP A 133 -3.77 -5.51 1.82
C ASP A 133 -4.35 -6.89 2.18
N ARG A 134 -5.02 -7.54 1.23
CA ARG A 134 -5.43 -8.93 1.30
C ARG A 134 -4.54 -9.85 0.47
N GLY A 135 -3.64 -9.26 -0.35
CA GLY A 135 -2.73 -9.97 -1.23
C GLY A 135 -3.25 -10.17 -2.65
N TYR A 136 -4.42 -9.59 -3.01
CA TYR A 136 -4.98 -9.76 -4.35
C TYR A 136 -4.44 -8.71 -5.32
N VAL A 137 -4.09 -9.19 -6.52
CA VAL A 137 -3.60 -8.39 -7.64
C VAL A 137 -4.78 -7.90 -8.49
N LEU A 138 -4.68 -6.67 -9.01
CA LEU A 138 -5.73 -5.99 -9.76
C LEU A 138 -6.07 -6.67 -11.09
N TYR A 139 -5.09 -7.31 -11.72
CA TYR A 139 -5.18 -7.87 -13.07
C TYR A 139 -4.60 -9.28 -13.13
N ARG A 140 -4.81 -10.00 -14.25
CA ARG A 140 -4.12 -11.27 -14.51
C ARG A 140 -2.63 -11.01 -14.65
N SER A 141 -1.87 -11.49 -13.68
CA SER A 141 -0.44 -11.26 -13.58
C SER A 141 0.38 -12.30 -14.36
N ARG A 142 1.54 -11.89 -14.86
CA ARG A 142 2.55 -12.79 -15.42
C ARG A 142 3.59 -13.18 -14.40
N VAL A 143 3.56 -12.60 -13.21
CA VAL A 143 4.46 -12.94 -12.10
C VAL A 143 4.12 -14.34 -11.62
N PRO A 144 5.04 -15.32 -11.74
CA PRO A 144 4.72 -16.72 -11.45
C PRO A 144 4.15 -16.94 -10.05
N LEU A 145 4.73 -16.28 -9.05
CA LEU A 145 4.28 -16.41 -7.66
C LEU A 145 2.85 -15.86 -7.45
N ALA A 146 2.46 -14.79 -8.16
CA ALA A 146 1.08 -14.25 -8.06
C ALA A 146 0.07 -15.30 -8.55
N HIS A 147 0.40 -16.00 -9.61
CA HIS A 147 -0.43 -17.06 -10.16
C HIS A 147 -0.45 -18.30 -9.25
N GLU A 148 0.73 -18.73 -8.78
CA GLU A 148 0.90 -19.90 -7.89
C GLU A 148 0.05 -19.76 -6.60
N ILE A 149 0.03 -18.58 -5.98
CA ILE A 149 -0.73 -18.35 -4.76
C ILE A 149 -2.20 -17.98 -5.01
N GLY A 150 -2.61 -17.78 -6.25
CA GLY A 150 -3.96 -17.38 -6.62
C GLY A 150 -4.27 -15.90 -6.36
N ALA A 151 -3.25 -15.03 -6.30
CA ALA A 151 -3.42 -13.60 -6.03
C ALA A 151 -4.22 -12.88 -7.14
N ASP A 152 -4.19 -13.39 -8.36
CA ASP A 152 -4.84 -12.82 -9.54
C ASP A 152 -6.16 -13.53 -9.92
N THR A 153 -6.82 -14.19 -8.95
CA THR A 153 -8.04 -14.98 -9.22
C THR A 153 -9.34 -14.27 -8.89
N ILE A 154 -9.32 -13.28 -7.99
CA ILE A 154 -10.53 -12.59 -7.54
C ILE A 154 -10.84 -11.41 -8.44
N GLN A 155 -11.75 -11.59 -9.39
CA GLN A 155 -12.22 -10.55 -10.32
C GLN A 155 -11.08 -9.68 -10.89
N PRO A 156 -10.05 -10.26 -11.51
CA PRO A 156 -8.96 -9.47 -12.08
C PRO A 156 -9.44 -8.73 -13.34
N LEU A 157 -8.90 -7.53 -13.55
CA LEU A 157 -9.04 -6.88 -14.84
C LEU A 157 -8.41 -7.73 -15.94
N THR A 158 -9.05 -7.79 -17.10
CA THR A 158 -8.40 -8.32 -18.31
C THR A 158 -7.33 -7.34 -18.79
N GLY A 159 -6.35 -7.82 -19.53
CA GLY A 159 -5.34 -6.96 -20.14
C GLY A 159 -5.93 -5.85 -21.03
N ALA A 160 -7.06 -6.12 -21.68
CA ALA A 160 -7.78 -5.12 -22.49
C ALA A 160 -8.38 -4.01 -21.62
N HIS A 161 -9.06 -4.35 -20.52
CA HIS A 161 -9.66 -3.38 -19.61
C HIS A 161 -8.60 -2.51 -18.91
N LEU A 162 -7.50 -3.14 -18.43
CA LEU A 162 -6.40 -2.39 -17.83
C LEU A 162 -5.77 -1.42 -18.82
N ARG A 163 -5.55 -1.86 -20.07
CA ARG A 163 -5.01 -1.01 -21.14
C ARG A 163 -5.95 0.17 -21.41
N ALA A 164 -7.25 -0.08 -21.57
CA ALA A 164 -8.23 0.99 -21.78
C ALA A 164 -8.23 2.01 -20.64
N LEU A 165 -8.09 1.56 -19.39
CA LEU A 165 -7.98 2.43 -18.22
C LEU A 165 -6.73 3.30 -18.30
N LEU A 166 -5.56 2.71 -18.50
CA LEU A 166 -4.28 3.43 -18.55
C LEU A 166 -4.18 4.35 -19.77
N ASP A 167 -4.70 3.93 -20.93
CA ASP A 167 -4.75 4.76 -22.14
C ASP A 167 -5.68 5.99 -21.93
N THR A 168 -6.82 5.81 -21.25
CA THR A 168 -7.69 6.92 -20.91
C THR A 168 -7.00 7.91 -19.98
N MET A 169 -6.30 7.40 -18.95
CA MET A 169 -5.50 8.27 -18.06
C MET A 169 -4.44 9.04 -18.85
N ARG A 170 -3.71 8.36 -19.74
CA ARG A 170 -2.67 8.96 -20.59
C ARG A 170 -3.24 10.06 -21.48
N VAL A 171 -4.35 9.81 -22.17
CA VAL A 171 -5.00 10.81 -23.07
C VAL A 171 -5.40 12.08 -22.30
N HIS A 172 -5.77 11.93 -21.03
CA HIS A 172 -6.16 13.06 -20.18
C HIS A 172 -5.03 13.61 -19.31
N GLY A 173 -3.80 13.15 -19.47
CA GLY A 173 -2.64 13.60 -18.69
C GLY A 173 -2.78 13.28 -17.20
N ILE A 174 -3.46 12.18 -16.84
CA ILE A 174 -3.62 11.73 -15.46
C ILE A 174 -2.51 10.71 -15.15
N TYR A 175 -1.70 11.02 -14.15
CA TYR A 175 -0.50 10.25 -13.77
C TYR A 175 -0.88 8.96 -13.02
N PRO A 176 -0.60 7.76 -13.58
CA PRO A 176 -0.95 6.50 -12.94
C PRO A 176 0.14 6.03 -11.98
N ILE A 177 -0.21 5.87 -10.70
CA ILE A 177 0.67 5.41 -9.63
C ILE A 177 0.25 3.99 -9.22
N ALA A 178 1.17 3.02 -9.29
CA ALA A 178 0.95 1.64 -8.88
C ALA A 178 1.22 1.50 -7.38
N ARG A 179 0.16 1.35 -6.55
CA ARG A 179 0.34 1.05 -5.12
C ARG A 179 0.41 -0.46 -4.91
N ILE A 180 1.47 -0.89 -4.20
CA ILE A 180 1.76 -2.29 -3.92
C ILE A 180 1.97 -2.46 -2.41
N VAL A 181 1.07 -3.18 -1.76
CA VAL A 181 1.19 -3.54 -0.34
C VAL A 181 2.26 -4.62 -0.18
N VAL A 182 3.22 -4.44 0.73
CA VAL A 182 4.38 -5.35 0.89
C VAL A 182 4.15 -6.37 2.00
N ALA A 183 4.27 -5.98 3.26
CA ALA A 183 4.31 -6.95 4.37
C ALA A 183 2.93 -7.44 4.86
N LYS A 184 1.87 -6.67 4.62
CA LYS A 184 0.50 -7.09 4.97
C LYS A 184 -0.13 -7.86 3.83
N ASP A 185 0.21 -9.13 3.71
CA ASP A 185 -0.28 -10.04 2.67
C ASP A 185 -0.66 -11.38 3.29
N PRO A 186 -1.89 -11.50 3.82
CA PRO A 186 -2.34 -12.72 4.44
C PRO A 186 -2.45 -13.89 3.44
N LEU A 187 -2.71 -13.62 2.17
CA LEU A 187 -2.80 -14.66 1.14
C LEU A 187 -1.43 -15.33 0.94
N LEU A 188 -0.38 -14.54 0.68
CA LEU A 188 0.97 -15.08 0.53
C LEU A 188 1.47 -15.71 1.84
N ALA A 189 1.16 -15.11 3.01
CA ALA A 189 1.57 -15.65 4.30
C ALA A 189 0.94 -17.02 4.61
N GLN A 190 -0.28 -17.28 4.11
CA GLN A 190 -0.93 -18.59 4.19
C GLN A 190 -0.33 -19.61 3.21
N ARG A 191 -0.02 -19.18 2.00
CA ARG A 191 0.56 -20.04 0.95
C ARG A 191 2.05 -20.33 1.17
N ARG A 192 2.76 -19.38 1.78
CA ARG A 192 4.17 -19.46 2.14
C ARG A 192 4.36 -19.21 3.64
N PRO A 193 3.90 -20.15 4.50
CA PRO A 193 4.05 -20.00 5.95
C PRO A 193 5.51 -19.81 6.37
N ASP A 194 6.47 -20.32 5.63
CA ASP A 194 7.90 -20.09 5.84
C ASP A 194 8.35 -18.62 5.67
N TRP A 195 7.54 -17.79 5.04
CA TRP A 195 7.77 -16.34 4.89
C TRP A 195 6.99 -15.49 5.91
N ALA A 196 6.08 -16.10 6.66
CA ALA A 196 5.28 -15.39 7.66
C ALA A 196 6.07 -15.10 8.94
N ILE A 197 5.65 -14.04 9.65
CA ILE A 197 6.06 -13.80 11.05
C ILE A 197 5.64 -15.01 11.86
N ARG A 198 6.50 -15.44 12.80
CA ARG A 198 6.29 -16.66 13.57
C ARG A 198 5.79 -16.36 14.98
N ARG A 199 5.02 -17.29 15.54
CA ARG A 199 4.61 -17.24 16.93
C ARG A 199 5.79 -17.62 17.83
N ARG A 200 6.07 -16.84 18.86
CA ARG A 200 7.20 -17.06 19.78
C ARG A 200 7.08 -18.40 20.53
N ALA A 201 5.86 -18.73 21.00
CA ALA A 201 5.60 -19.95 21.77
C ALA A 201 5.74 -21.22 20.90
N ASP A 202 5.44 -21.15 19.62
CA ASP A 202 5.63 -22.22 18.65
C ASP A 202 6.02 -21.64 17.28
N PRO A 203 7.30 -21.59 16.96
CA PRO A 203 7.77 -21.01 15.69
C PRO A 203 7.39 -21.79 14.43
N ARG A 204 6.72 -22.92 14.55
CA ARG A 204 6.14 -23.63 13.40
C ARG A 204 4.84 -22.96 12.92
N LEU A 205 4.17 -22.20 13.81
CA LEU A 205 2.91 -21.55 13.54
C LEU A 205 3.14 -20.09 13.16
N PRO A 206 2.32 -19.53 12.22
CA PRO A 206 2.34 -18.11 11.90
C PRO A 206 1.78 -17.28 13.07
N TRP A 207 2.32 -16.09 13.24
CA TRP A 207 1.76 -15.06 14.09
C TRP A 207 0.58 -14.36 13.36
N HIS A 208 -0.42 -13.93 14.12
CA HIS A 208 -1.62 -13.27 13.59
C HIS A 208 -1.85 -11.92 14.27
N ASP A 209 -2.36 -10.96 13.50
CA ASP A 209 -2.79 -9.66 14.00
C ASP A 209 -4.15 -9.75 14.74
N ARG A 210 -4.68 -8.62 15.21
CA ARG A 210 -5.98 -8.54 15.91
C ARG A 210 -7.17 -9.03 15.08
N GLN A 211 -7.02 -9.08 13.78
CA GLN A 211 -8.05 -9.55 12.85
C GLN A 211 -7.90 -11.03 12.50
N GLY A 212 -6.97 -11.72 13.17
CA GLY A 212 -6.65 -13.11 12.90
C GLY A 212 -5.92 -13.32 11.57
N ARG A 213 -5.26 -12.30 11.01
CA ARG A 213 -4.56 -12.39 9.72
C ARG A 213 -3.06 -12.57 9.93
N PRO A 214 -2.42 -13.51 9.23
CA PRO A 214 -0.97 -13.61 9.25
C PRO A 214 -0.34 -12.46 8.45
N TRP A 215 0.87 -12.08 8.83
CA TRP A 215 1.70 -11.10 8.15
C TRP A 215 2.98 -11.75 7.66
N LEU A 216 3.54 -11.21 6.59
CA LEU A 216 4.85 -11.57 6.08
C LEU A 216 5.96 -10.96 6.96
N ASP A 217 7.05 -11.71 7.11
CA ASP A 217 8.24 -11.22 7.78
C ASP A 217 9.05 -10.31 6.84
N ALA A 218 9.13 -9.02 7.16
CA ALA A 218 9.88 -8.04 6.39
C ALA A 218 11.40 -8.37 6.29
N ASN A 219 11.93 -9.26 7.15
CA ASN A 219 13.28 -9.76 7.02
C ASN A 219 13.47 -10.70 5.80
N GLN A 220 12.38 -11.23 5.24
CA GLN A 220 12.41 -12.18 4.15
C GLN A 220 12.56 -11.48 2.80
N ARG A 221 13.69 -11.66 2.13
CA ARG A 221 13.97 -11.07 0.83
C ARG A 221 12.94 -11.45 -0.24
N GLY A 222 12.43 -12.67 -0.22
CA GLY A 222 11.43 -13.12 -1.19
C GLY A 222 10.14 -12.30 -1.17
N VAL A 223 9.74 -11.75 -0.01
CA VAL A 223 8.58 -10.84 0.12
C VAL A 223 8.79 -9.58 -0.71
N TRP A 224 9.98 -8.99 -0.63
CA TRP A 224 10.33 -7.78 -1.38
C TRP A 224 10.58 -8.06 -2.86
N GLN A 225 11.17 -9.22 -3.18
CA GLN A 225 11.34 -9.65 -4.57
C GLN A 225 9.98 -9.78 -5.26
N TYR A 226 8.99 -10.37 -4.60
CA TYR A 226 7.63 -10.47 -5.14
C TYR A 226 7.01 -9.09 -5.38
N ALA A 227 7.16 -8.16 -4.45
CA ALA A 227 6.69 -6.79 -4.64
C ALA A 227 7.40 -6.07 -5.80
N VAL A 228 8.72 -6.28 -5.95
CA VAL A 228 9.52 -5.76 -7.07
C VAL A 228 9.08 -6.37 -8.41
N ASP A 229 8.79 -7.66 -8.45
CA ASP A 229 8.35 -8.32 -9.70
C ASP A 229 6.98 -7.80 -10.15
N LEU A 230 6.04 -7.60 -9.21
CA LEU A 230 4.77 -6.92 -9.50
C LEU A 230 4.96 -5.47 -9.94
N ALA A 231 5.91 -4.75 -9.33
CA ALA A 231 6.24 -3.38 -9.72
C ALA A 231 6.78 -3.29 -11.15
N ARG A 232 7.69 -4.20 -11.51
CA ARG A 232 8.23 -4.30 -12.88
C ARG A 232 7.11 -4.57 -13.90
N GLU A 233 6.23 -5.49 -13.56
CA GLU A 233 5.08 -5.80 -14.40
C GLU A 233 4.16 -4.58 -14.53
N ALA A 234 3.79 -3.91 -13.42
CA ALA A 234 2.94 -2.72 -13.45
C ALA A 234 3.51 -1.62 -14.34
N VAL A 235 4.81 -1.34 -14.24
CA VAL A 235 5.48 -0.35 -15.12
C VAL A 235 5.45 -0.80 -16.57
N SER A 236 5.67 -2.08 -16.87
CA SER A 236 5.58 -2.61 -18.24
C SER A 236 4.17 -2.48 -18.84
N LEU A 237 3.14 -2.42 -17.98
CA LEU A 237 1.74 -2.25 -18.37
C LEU A 237 1.34 -0.78 -18.50
N GLY A 238 2.18 0.17 -18.05
CA GLY A 238 1.97 1.59 -18.26
C GLY A 238 1.80 2.46 -17.00
N PHE A 239 2.02 1.90 -15.81
CA PHE A 239 2.13 2.72 -14.61
C PHE A 239 3.44 3.52 -14.62
N SER A 240 3.37 4.78 -14.21
CA SER A 240 4.48 5.74 -14.31
C SER A 240 5.21 5.98 -12.98
N GLU A 241 4.71 5.46 -11.88
CA GLU A 241 5.31 5.50 -10.54
C GLU A 241 4.98 4.22 -9.78
N VAL A 242 5.91 3.77 -8.94
CA VAL A 242 5.71 2.64 -8.01
C VAL A 242 5.68 3.17 -6.59
N GLN A 243 4.60 2.87 -5.88
CA GLN A 243 4.39 3.25 -4.49
C GLN A 243 4.24 2.01 -3.62
N PHE A 244 5.20 1.79 -2.72
CA PHE A 244 5.17 0.70 -1.76
C PHE A 244 4.49 1.12 -0.47
N ASP A 245 3.50 0.34 -0.03
CA ASP A 245 2.87 0.50 1.28
C ASP A 245 3.11 -0.73 2.16
N TYR A 246 2.85 -0.58 3.46
CA TYR A 246 3.17 -1.59 4.47
C TYR A 246 4.65 -2.01 4.43
N VAL A 247 5.52 -1.05 4.19
CA VAL A 247 6.98 -1.17 4.30
C VAL A 247 7.39 -1.08 5.77
N ARG A 248 6.85 -2.00 6.57
CA ARG A 248 6.96 -1.97 8.03
C ARG A 248 6.63 -3.31 8.68
N PHE A 249 6.97 -3.42 9.95
CA PHE A 249 6.47 -4.47 10.83
C PHE A 249 5.07 -4.11 11.37
N PRO A 250 4.31 -5.08 11.91
CA PRO A 250 3.01 -4.79 12.54
C PRO A 250 3.14 -3.81 13.71
N ASP A 251 2.10 -2.99 13.91
CA ASP A 251 2.06 -1.90 14.89
C ASP A 251 1.39 -2.27 16.22
N ASP A 252 0.90 -3.49 16.37
CA ASP A 252 0.32 -3.96 17.62
C ASP A 252 1.39 -4.32 18.65
N LYS A 253 1.81 -3.35 19.45
CA LYS A 253 2.87 -3.54 20.45
C LYS A 253 2.61 -4.73 21.38
N ARG A 254 1.36 -4.97 21.77
CA ARG A 254 1.00 -6.08 22.68
C ARG A 254 1.15 -7.43 21.99
N LEU A 255 0.52 -7.61 20.83
CA LEU A 255 0.61 -8.87 20.09
C LEU A 255 2.01 -9.13 19.56
N MET A 256 2.80 -8.08 19.30
CA MET A 256 4.19 -8.22 18.87
C MET A 256 5.12 -8.81 19.93
N THR A 257 4.72 -8.86 21.21
CA THR A 257 5.46 -9.62 22.25
C THR A 257 5.39 -11.13 22.01
N GLU A 258 4.36 -11.59 21.32
CA GLU A 258 4.15 -13.00 20.94
C GLU A 258 4.81 -13.36 19.61
N ALA A 259 5.37 -12.38 18.89
CA ALA A 259 6.03 -12.59 17.61
C ALA A 259 7.52 -12.95 17.77
N THR A 260 8.03 -13.73 16.83
CA THR A 260 9.47 -13.96 16.66
C THR A 260 9.84 -13.87 15.17
N PHE A 261 11.09 -13.49 14.93
CA PHE A 261 11.65 -13.21 13.61
C PHE A 261 12.93 -14.00 13.41
N PRO A 262 12.87 -15.29 13.04
CA PRO A 262 14.05 -16.14 12.93
C PRO A 262 15.10 -15.62 11.92
N ARG A 263 14.67 -14.79 10.97
CA ARG A 263 15.55 -14.22 9.92
C ARG A 263 16.08 -12.81 10.24
N ALA A 264 15.81 -12.30 11.42
CA ALA A 264 16.33 -10.98 11.82
C ALA A 264 17.86 -10.95 11.87
N ASN A 265 18.49 -12.06 12.29
CA ASN A 265 19.95 -12.19 12.39
C ASN A 265 20.60 -11.03 13.17
N GLY A 266 19.96 -10.61 14.26
CA GLY A 266 20.44 -9.50 15.09
C GLY A 266 20.21 -8.09 14.51
N ARG A 267 19.65 -7.96 13.31
CA ARG A 267 19.36 -6.64 12.69
C ARG A 267 18.22 -5.94 13.40
N LEU A 268 18.33 -4.63 13.58
CA LEU A 268 17.24 -3.79 14.04
C LEU A 268 16.18 -3.68 12.93
N ARG A 269 14.92 -3.50 13.31
CA ARG A 269 13.82 -3.37 12.35
C ARG A 269 14.03 -2.22 11.36
N ALA A 270 14.55 -1.07 11.83
CA ALA A 270 14.85 0.07 10.97
C ALA A 270 15.96 -0.24 9.95
N GLN A 271 16.97 -1.04 10.33
CA GLN A 271 17.99 -1.50 9.39
C GLN A 271 17.39 -2.39 8.31
N VAL A 272 16.50 -3.30 8.68
CA VAL A 272 15.82 -4.18 7.74
C VAL A 272 15.00 -3.37 6.73
N ILE A 273 14.19 -2.41 7.19
CA ILE A 273 13.39 -1.58 6.27
C ILE A 273 14.29 -0.77 5.34
N ARG A 274 15.39 -0.17 5.85
CA ARG A 274 16.38 0.51 5.02
C ARG A 274 16.95 -0.38 3.92
N GLU A 275 17.44 -1.58 4.30
CA GLU A 275 18.06 -2.53 3.38
C GLU A 275 17.09 -3.01 2.30
N GLN A 276 15.83 -3.19 2.66
CA GLN A 276 14.81 -3.68 1.76
C GLN A 276 14.35 -2.58 0.78
N LEU A 277 14.19 -1.35 1.25
CA LEU A 277 13.88 -0.22 0.36
C LEU A 277 15.04 0.07 -0.59
N ALA A 278 16.29 0.03 -0.11
CA ALA A 278 17.48 0.12 -0.95
C ALA A 278 17.50 -0.94 -2.05
N PHE A 279 17.17 -2.19 -1.68
CA PHE A 279 17.05 -3.28 -2.65
C PHE A 279 15.97 -3.00 -3.69
N ALA A 280 14.77 -2.62 -3.26
CA ALA A 280 13.65 -2.38 -4.17
C ALA A 280 13.98 -1.22 -5.13
N ARG A 281 14.55 -0.12 -4.62
CA ARG A 281 14.98 1.02 -5.44
C ARG A 281 16.04 0.62 -6.47
N ALA A 282 17.08 -0.10 -6.05
CA ALA A 282 18.13 -0.56 -6.96
C ALA A 282 17.58 -1.50 -8.04
N ALA A 283 16.69 -2.43 -7.66
CA ALA A 283 16.09 -3.37 -8.59
C ALA A 283 15.15 -2.72 -9.62
N LEU A 284 14.57 -1.55 -9.29
CA LEU A 284 13.66 -0.80 -10.16
C LEU A 284 14.36 0.36 -10.90
N ALA A 285 15.61 0.70 -10.55
CA ALA A 285 16.35 1.80 -11.16
C ALA A 285 16.42 1.75 -12.71
N PRO A 286 16.56 0.57 -13.35
CA PRO A 286 16.56 0.49 -14.82
C PRO A 286 15.25 0.96 -15.47
N LEU A 287 14.13 0.95 -14.74
CA LEU A 287 12.82 1.37 -15.25
C LEU A 287 12.66 2.89 -15.31
N ARG A 288 13.53 3.65 -14.63
CA ARG A 288 13.54 5.13 -14.60
C ARG A 288 12.19 5.74 -14.20
N VAL A 289 11.45 5.06 -13.33
CA VAL A 289 10.22 5.57 -12.71
C VAL A 289 10.48 5.88 -11.24
N PRO A 290 9.80 6.87 -10.64
CA PRO A 290 9.91 7.13 -9.22
C PRO A 290 9.51 5.91 -8.38
N VAL A 291 10.31 5.61 -7.36
CA VAL A 291 10.02 4.61 -6.33
C VAL A 291 9.72 5.34 -5.03
N THR A 292 8.52 5.16 -4.52
CA THR A 292 7.98 5.92 -3.39
C THR A 292 7.49 4.99 -2.29
N ALA A 293 7.39 5.49 -1.06
CA ALA A 293 6.97 4.66 0.08
C ALA A 293 6.04 5.39 1.04
N ASP A 294 4.95 4.70 1.41
CA ASP A 294 4.03 5.12 2.45
C ASP A 294 4.62 4.83 3.82
N VAL A 295 4.62 5.83 4.69
CA VAL A 295 5.09 5.72 6.06
C VAL A 295 4.07 6.31 7.02
N PHE A 296 4.09 5.87 8.28
CA PHE A 296 3.21 6.50 9.28
C PHE A 296 3.52 7.99 9.41
N GLY A 297 2.48 8.83 9.47
CA GLY A 297 2.64 10.27 9.62
C GLY A 297 3.44 10.65 10.86
N LEU A 298 3.19 9.98 11.98
CA LEU A 298 3.92 10.21 13.24
C LEU A 298 5.42 9.88 13.14
N THR A 299 5.85 9.08 12.17
CA THR A 299 7.28 8.80 11.91
C THR A 299 8.08 10.07 11.66
N ALA A 300 7.44 11.12 11.14
CA ALA A 300 8.08 12.43 10.94
C ALA A 300 8.52 13.09 12.26
N SER A 301 7.80 12.83 13.35
CA SER A 301 8.02 13.47 14.66
C SER A 301 8.65 12.53 15.69
N ASP A 302 8.37 11.23 15.63
CA ASP A 302 8.95 10.24 16.53
C ASP A 302 10.42 9.94 16.15
N THR A 303 11.31 10.02 17.12
CA THR A 303 12.75 9.78 16.91
C THR A 303 13.15 8.30 16.97
N THR A 304 12.22 7.44 17.40
CA THR A 304 12.40 5.98 17.40
C THR A 304 11.98 5.40 16.05
N ASP A 305 12.02 4.09 15.91
CA ASP A 305 11.43 3.37 14.77
C ASP A 305 9.96 2.98 15.02
N MET A 306 9.34 3.51 16.08
CA MET A 306 7.98 3.24 16.55
C MET A 306 7.71 1.75 16.82
N GLY A 307 8.74 0.90 16.85
CA GLY A 307 8.62 -0.56 16.91
C GLY A 307 8.16 -1.21 15.60
N ILE A 308 8.03 -0.45 14.53
CA ILE A 308 7.59 -0.91 13.21
C ILE A 308 8.70 -0.86 12.14
N GLY A 309 9.88 -0.40 12.51
CA GLY A 309 11.02 -0.29 11.61
C GLY A 309 11.05 1.01 10.80
N GLN A 310 10.14 1.95 11.01
CA GLN A 310 10.10 3.22 10.31
C GLN A 310 10.78 4.32 11.13
N ARG A 311 12.06 4.53 10.92
CA ARG A 311 12.83 5.65 11.46
C ARG A 311 13.22 6.58 10.32
N TRP A 312 12.81 7.85 10.38
CA TRP A 312 12.90 8.82 9.28
C TRP A 312 14.26 8.86 8.61
N GLU A 313 15.34 9.01 9.38
CA GLU A 313 16.69 9.10 8.87
C GLU A 313 17.23 7.81 8.25
N MET A 314 16.54 6.68 8.50
CA MET A 314 16.98 5.37 7.98
C MET A 314 16.38 5.04 6.61
N PHE A 315 15.30 5.71 6.20
CA PHE A 315 14.66 5.40 4.92
C PHE A 315 14.55 6.62 3.98
N ALA A 316 14.68 7.83 4.49
CA ALA A 316 14.40 9.05 3.72
C ALA A 316 15.32 9.25 2.50
N ASP A 317 16.46 8.57 2.43
CA ASP A 317 17.37 8.54 1.28
C ASP A 317 17.25 7.27 0.42
N GLN A 318 16.31 6.38 0.77
CA GLN A 318 16.16 5.09 0.08
C GLN A 318 15.03 5.05 -0.94
N VAL A 319 14.29 6.15 -1.10
CA VAL A 319 13.20 6.32 -2.06
C VAL A 319 13.30 7.69 -2.74
N ASP A 320 12.52 7.91 -3.78
CA ASP A 320 12.49 9.20 -4.48
C ASP A 320 11.49 10.17 -3.83
N VAL A 321 10.40 9.65 -3.23
CA VAL A 321 9.42 10.42 -2.47
C VAL A 321 8.99 9.63 -1.24
N VAL A 322 9.01 10.26 -0.08
CA VAL A 322 8.39 9.75 1.15
C VAL A 322 6.97 10.29 1.26
N LEU A 323 6.04 9.39 1.57
CA LEU A 323 4.61 9.72 1.67
C LEU A 323 4.10 9.50 3.10
N PRO A 324 4.25 10.49 4.00
CA PRO A 324 3.72 10.37 5.36
C PRO A 324 2.19 10.35 5.34
N MET A 325 1.61 9.29 5.91
CA MET A 325 0.17 9.12 6.09
C MET A 325 -0.30 9.99 7.27
N SER A 326 -0.46 11.28 7.00
CA SER A 326 -0.73 12.30 8.00
C SER A 326 -2.23 12.44 8.25
N TYR A 327 -2.85 11.38 8.79
CA TYR A 327 -4.28 11.36 9.08
C TYR A 327 -4.53 11.83 10.51
N PRO A 328 -5.17 13.01 10.75
CA PRO A 328 -5.36 13.56 12.10
C PRO A 328 -6.05 12.60 13.08
N SER A 329 -7.00 11.78 12.59
CA SER A 329 -7.66 10.76 13.41
C SER A 329 -6.75 9.63 13.92
N HIS A 330 -5.54 9.51 13.38
CA HIS A 330 -4.56 8.48 13.75
C HIS A 330 -3.52 8.98 14.76
N TYR A 331 -3.59 10.25 15.16
CA TYR A 331 -2.72 10.81 16.19
C TYR A 331 -3.40 10.70 17.56
N ALA A 332 -2.66 10.21 18.55
CA ALA A 332 -3.17 10.07 19.90
C ALA A 332 -3.48 11.43 20.53
N LYS A 333 -4.48 11.47 21.41
CA LYS A 333 -4.76 12.66 22.24
C LYS A 333 -3.50 13.14 22.94
N GLY A 334 -3.28 14.44 22.94
CA GLY A 334 -2.07 15.06 23.47
C GLY A 334 -0.91 15.17 22.48
N THR A 335 -0.95 14.54 21.32
CA THR A 335 0.06 14.74 20.28
C THR A 335 0.07 16.21 19.85
N TYR A 336 1.26 16.78 19.73
CA TYR A 336 1.47 18.21 19.44
C TYR A 336 0.79 19.16 20.44
N ASN A 337 0.57 18.72 21.70
CA ASN A 337 -0.17 19.43 22.73
C ASN A 337 -1.65 19.69 22.37
N LEU A 338 -2.20 18.96 21.43
CA LEU A 338 -3.61 19.03 21.05
C LEU A 338 -4.42 18.03 21.87
N ALA A 339 -5.45 18.50 22.58
CA ALA A 339 -6.34 17.64 23.37
C ALA A 339 -7.04 16.60 22.47
N ASP A 340 -7.41 17.00 21.27
CA ASP A 340 -7.97 16.15 20.24
C ASP A 340 -7.37 16.50 18.85
N PRO A 341 -6.32 15.79 18.41
CA PRO A 341 -5.72 16.02 17.11
C PRO A 341 -6.70 15.93 15.94
N ASN A 342 -7.71 15.03 16.03
CA ASN A 342 -8.70 14.86 14.97
C ASN A 342 -9.54 16.13 14.73
N ALA A 343 -9.73 16.96 15.75
CA ALA A 343 -10.43 18.24 15.66
C ALA A 343 -9.55 19.39 15.10
N HIS A 344 -8.26 19.15 14.89
CA HIS A 344 -7.29 20.19 14.48
C HIS A 344 -6.48 19.77 13.25
N PRO A 345 -7.12 19.48 12.10
CA PRO A 345 -6.44 18.91 10.92
C PRO A 345 -5.29 19.79 10.41
N TYR A 346 -5.47 21.12 10.35
CA TYR A 346 -4.41 22.04 9.94
C TYR A 346 -3.17 21.89 10.85
N ALA A 347 -3.36 21.97 12.16
CA ALA A 347 -2.26 21.96 13.12
C ALA A 347 -1.48 20.62 13.07
N VAL A 348 -2.19 19.49 12.95
CA VAL A 348 -1.54 18.17 12.83
C VAL A 348 -0.65 18.12 11.59
N ILE A 349 -1.16 18.55 10.45
CA ILE A 349 -0.39 18.53 9.19
C ILE A 349 0.80 19.51 9.27
N ASP A 350 0.57 20.72 9.77
CA ASP A 350 1.62 21.74 9.92
C ASP A 350 2.79 21.22 10.77
N HIS A 351 2.51 20.65 11.94
CA HIS A 351 3.53 20.06 12.80
C HIS A 351 4.24 18.88 12.14
N THR A 352 3.49 17.96 11.55
CA THR A 352 4.05 16.77 10.86
C THR A 352 5.01 17.20 9.75
N LEU A 353 4.64 18.16 8.92
CA LEU A 353 5.46 18.58 7.78
C LEU A 353 6.66 19.41 8.19
N LYS A 354 6.55 20.26 9.21
CA LYS A 354 7.70 20.96 9.81
C LYS A 354 8.73 19.98 10.33
N ASP A 355 8.29 18.96 11.06
CA ASP A 355 9.18 17.93 11.59
C ASP A 355 9.81 17.09 10.46
N ALA A 356 9.04 16.67 9.46
CA ALA A 356 9.53 15.95 8.30
C ALA A 356 10.63 16.74 7.57
N LYS A 357 10.38 18.01 7.27
CA LYS A 357 11.36 18.90 6.62
C LYS A 357 12.64 19.07 7.46
N ARG A 358 12.48 19.33 8.77
CA ARG A 358 13.61 19.50 9.70
C ARG A 358 14.48 18.24 9.76
N ARG A 359 13.86 17.04 9.73
CA ARG A 359 14.58 15.76 9.77
C ARG A 359 15.19 15.42 8.44
N SER A 360 14.49 15.65 7.33
CA SER A 360 15.03 15.47 5.98
C SER A 360 16.25 16.33 5.72
N ALA A 361 16.28 17.57 6.23
CA ALA A 361 17.44 18.46 6.09
C ALA A 361 18.74 17.90 6.71
N LYS A 362 18.64 16.88 7.57
CA LYS A 362 19.80 16.20 8.19
C LYS A 362 20.25 14.95 7.41
N VAL A 363 19.55 14.59 6.35
CA VAL A 363 19.80 13.38 5.55
C VAL A 363 20.29 13.80 4.17
N ALA A 364 21.52 13.44 3.84
CA ALA A 364 22.06 13.70 2.51
C ALA A 364 21.27 12.89 1.45
N GLY A 365 20.84 13.57 0.39
CA GLY A 365 20.03 12.94 -0.65
C GLY A 365 18.62 12.55 -0.21
N ALA A 366 18.08 13.22 0.82
CA ALA A 366 16.72 12.95 1.29
C ALA A 366 15.68 13.12 0.17
N ALA A 367 14.74 12.19 0.14
CA ALA A 367 13.61 12.17 -0.78
C ALA A 367 12.72 13.42 -0.66
N ALA A 368 12.01 13.74 -1.71
CA ALA A 368 10.91 14.70 -1.64
C ALA A 368 9.79 14.19 -0.68
N ILE A 369 8.99 15.11 -0.17
CA ILE A 369 7.88 14.80 0.74
C ILE A 369 6.57 15.06 0.00
N ARG A 370 5.68 14.06 -0.04
CA ARG A 370 4.33 14.17 -0.59
C ARG A 370 3.35 13.48 0.37
N PRO A 371 2.69 14.25 1.25
CA PRO A 371 1.84 13.66 2.30
C PRO A 371 0.55 13.07 1.73
N TRP A 372 0.05 12.05 2.43
CA TRP A 372 -1.33 11.62 2.37
C TRP A 372 -2.15 12.44 3.35
N TYR A 373 -3.30 12.94 2.93
CA TYR A 373 -4.28 13.62 3.76
C TYR A 373 -5.54 12.79 3.92
N GLN A 374 -6.22 13.00 5.05
CA GLN A 374 -7.44 12.30 5.41
C GLN A 374 -8.64 12.91 4.70
N ASP A 375 -9.34 12.09 3.91
CA ASP A 375 -10.62 12.42 3.29
C ASP A 375 -11.66 11.36 3.65
N PHE A 376 -11.81 11.12 4.95
CA PHE A 376 -12.77 10.19 5.53
C PHE A 376 -13.05 10.58 6.99
N THR A 377 -14.24 10.23 7.50
CA THR A 377 -14.58 10.43 8.91
C THR A 377 -14.24 9.20 9.74
N LEU A 378 -13.47 9.40 10.81
CA LEU A 378 -13.20 8.40 11.84
C LEU A 378 -13.36 9.04 13.22
N GLY A 379 -14.51 8.84 13.84
CA GLY A 379 -14.90 9.57 15.03
C GLY A 379 -15.23 11.05 14.73
N PRO A 380 -15.69 11.82 15.76
CA PRO A 380 -15.90 13.26 15.60
C PRO A 380 -14.56 14.01 15.47
N PRO A 381 -14.53 15.18 14.77
CA PRO A 381 -15.60 15.74 13.96
C PRO A 381 -15.84 15.01 12.64
N HIS A 382 -16.95 15.30 11.97
CA HIS A 382 -17.15 14.86 10.60
C HIS A 382 -16.15 15.58 9.68
N TYR A 383 -15.47 14.82 8.83
CA TYR A 383 -14.56 15.36 7.82
C TYR A 383 -15.31 15.66 6.53
N GLY A 384 -15.29 16.91 6.13
CA GLY A 384 -15.85 17.43 4.90
C GLY A 384 -14.88 18.38 4.22
N VAL A 385 -15.41 19.27 3.41
CA VAL A 385 -14.62 20.22 2.59
C VAL A 385 -13.66 21.05 3.44
N ALA A 386 -14.12 21.56 4.59
CA ALA A 386 -13.31 22.43 5.45
C ALA A 386 -12.08 21.70 6.02
N GLU A 387 -12.27 20.49 6.54
CA GLU A 387 -11.21 19.69 7.15
C GLU A 387 -10.18 19.22 6.11
N VAL A 388 -10.63 18.83 4.91
CA VAL A 388 -9.73 18.45 3.80
C VAL A 388 -8.96 19.67 3.30
N ARG A 389 -9.62 20.79 3.07
CA ARG A 389 -8.96 22.05 2.67
C ARG A 389 -7.96 22.56 3.70
N ALA A 390 -8.26 22.43 4.99
CA ALA A 390 -7.33 22.81 6.06
C ALA A 390 -6.02 22.00 5.99
N GLN A 391 -6.09 20.71 5.71
CA GLN A 391 -4.91 19.86 5.53
C GLN A 391 -4.09 20.28 4.29
N ILE A 392 -4.76 20.50 3.15
CA ILE A 392 -4.10 20.95 1.90
C ILE A 392 -3.42 22.31 2.12
N GLN A 393 -4.10 23.25 2.80
CA GLN A 393 -3.56 24.57 3.10
C GLN A 393 -2.32 24.49 3.99
N ALA A 394 -2.34 23.66 5.04
CA ALA A 394 -1.16 23.43 5.87
C ALA A 394 0.04 22.90 5.06
N GLY A 395 -0.22 22.06 4.05
CA GLY A 395 0.81 21.65 3.08
C GLY A 395 1.40 22.82 2.32
N TYR A 396 0.56 23.65 1.75
CA TYR A 396 0.98 24.84 0.98
C TYR A 396 1.77 25.83 1.84
N ASP A 397 1.34 26.09 3.06
CA ASP A 397 2.02 26.98 4.01
C ASP A 397 3.41 26.44 4.42
N ASN A 398 3.61 25.13 4.31
CA ASN A 398 4.90 24.49 4.49
C ASN A 398 5.72 24.37 3.18
N GLY A 399 5.24 24.92 2.06
CA GLY A 399 5.90 24.85 0.75
C GLY A 399 5.80 23.47 0.08
N ILE A 400 4.89 22.62 0.53
CA ILE A 400 4.64 21.29 -0.04
C ILE A 400 3.36 21.36 -0.88
N MET A 401 3.53 21.43 -2.20
CA MET A 401 2.45 21.66 -3.15
C MET A 401 1.77 20.38 -3.64
N GLY A 402 2.48 19.24 -3.55
CA GLY A 402 1.98 17.91 -3.92
C GLY A 402 1.36 17.19 -2.72
N TRP A 403 0.31 16.45 -2.97
CA TRP A 403 -0.41 15.70 -1.94
C TRP A 403 -1.22 14.56 -2.54
N LEU A 404 -1.64 13.63 -1.68
CA LEU A 404 -2.56 12.56 -2.02
C LEU A 404 -3.73 12.58 -1.02
N LEU A 405 -4.96 12.34 -1.48
CA LEU A 405 -6.13 12.16 -0.61
C LEU A 405 -6.42 10.68 -0.43
N TRP A 406 -6.60 10.28 0.82
CA TRP A 406 -6.98 8.93 1.20
C TRP A 406 -8.45 8.88 1.62
N ASN A 407 -9.25 8.15 0.86
CA ASN A 407 -10.58 7.70 1.25
C ASN A 407 -10.68 6.18 1.03
N PRO A 408 -10.90 5.36 2.08
CA PRO A 408 -10.93 3.89 1.94
C PRO A 408 -11.96 3.38 0.93
N GLY A 409 -13.06 4.11 0.76
CA GLY A 409 -14.12 3.82 -0.22
C GLY A 409 -13.87 4.41 -1.60
N SER A 410 -12.77 5.13 -1.80
CA SER A 410 -12.47 5.91 -3.02
C SER A 410 -13.65 6.83 -3.39
N ARG A 411 -14.21 7.52 -2.39
CA ARG A 411 -15.37 8.43 -2.54
C ARG A 411 -14.91 9.84 -2.20
N TYR A 412 -14.96 10.73 -3.17
CA TYR A 412 -14.52 12.12 -3.05
C TYR A 412 -15.68 13.03 -3.47
N ALA A 413 -15.97 14.05 -2.68
CA ALA A 413 -17.08 14.97 -2.97
C ALA A 413 -16.76 15.92 -4.13
N GLY A 414 -15.47 16.22 -4.33
CA GLY A 414 -14.98 17.14 -5.36
C GLY A 414 -15.05 18.61 -4.97
N ALA A 415 -15.91 18.98 -4.03
CA ALA A 415 -16.03 20.37 -3.55
C ALA A 415 -14.81 20.84 -2.76
N GLU A 416 -14.03 19.90 -2.21
CA GLU A 416 -12.74 20.14 -1.54
C GLU A 416 -11.59 20.42 -2.51
N LEU A 417 -11.79 20.20 -3.81
CA LEU A 417 -10.78 20.35 -4.85
C LEU A 417 -10.94 21.66 -5.59
N MET A 418 -9.82 22.30 -5.96
CA MET A 418 -9.85 23.48 -6.81
C MET A 418 -10.14 23.10 -8.26
N PRO A 419 -10.79 23.96 -9.04
CA PRO A 419 -10.93 23.77 -10.47
C PRO A 419 -9.56 23.58 -11.14
N ARG A 420 -9.54 22.81 -12.23
CA ARG A 420 -8.34 22.63 -13.03
C ARG A 420 -7.88 23.98 -13.58
N PRO A 421 -6.61 24.36 -13.43
CA PRO A 421 -6.09 25.58 -14.05
C PRO A 421 -6.31 25.49 -15.56
N VAL A 422 -6.92 26.54 -16.13
CA VAL A 422 -7.03 26.68 -17.58
C VAL A 422 -5.62 26.92 -18.12
N SER A 423 -5.08 25.95 -18.86
CA SER A 423 -3.83 26.19 -19.59
C SER A 423 -4.15 27.16 -20.72
N HIS A 424 -3.83 28.43 -20.54
CA HIS A 424 -3.73 29.35 -21.65
C HIS A 424 -2.50 28.89 -22.47
N HIS A 425 -2.74 28.05 -23.47
CA HIS A 425 -1.80 28.01 -24.59
C HIS A 425 -1.86 29.36 -25.23
N ALA A 426 -0.84 30.18 -25.07
CA ALA A 426 -0.63 31.33 -25.93
C ALA A 426 -0.53 30.83 -27.39
N PRO A 427 -1.15 31.51 -28.32
CA PRO A 427 -1.17 31.13 -29.75
C PRO A 427 0.23 31.08 -30.35
#